data_4221a90aced49deb6bb66c57f903eac1
#
_entry.id   4221a90aced49deb6bb66c57f903eac1
#
_cell.length_a   1.000
_cell.length_b   1.000
_cell.length_c   1.000
_cell.angle_alpha   90.00
_cell.angle_beta   90.00
_cell.angle_gamma   90.00
#
_symmetry.space_group_name_H-M   'P 1'
#
loop_
_entity.id
_entity.type
_entity.pdbx_description
1 polymer ?
#
loop_
_entity_poly.entity_id
_entity_poly.type
_entity_poly.pdbx_seq_one_letter_code
_entity_poly.pdbx_strand_id
1 'polypeptide(L)' 'MNTAKLFPLIRFLENDLSIPQESVKTALRHPEHSTQLPMILWQYGLITLEQLDRIFAWMEMA' A
#
# COMPACT_ATOMS: atom_id res chain seq x y z
N MET A 1 -0.87 -11.17 -2.58
CA MET A 1 -2.02 -10.41 -2.06
C MET A 1 -3.26 -10.74 -2.85
N ASN A 2 -4.36 -10.96 -2.17
CA ASN A 2 -5.62 -11.23 -2.83
C ASN A 2 -6.19 -9.93 -3.42
N THR A 3 -6.60 -9.97 -4.70
CA THR A 3 -7.16 -8.81 -5.38
C THR A 3 -8.38 -8.24 -4.64
N ALA A 4 -9.13 -9.09 -3.95
CA ALA A 4 -10.31 -8.66 -3.19
C ALA A 4 -9.96 -7.70 -2.04
N LYS A 5 -8.71 -7.68 -1.60
CA LYS A 5 -8.26 -6.80 -0.51
C LYS A 5 -7.59 -5.52 -1.02
N LEU A 6 -7.49 -5.35 -2.32
CA LEU A 6 -6.77 -4.21 -2.89
C LEU A 6 -7.44 -2.88 -2.54
N PHE A 7 -8.76 -2.78 -2.76
CA PHE A 7 -9.47 -1.54 -2.46
C PHE A 7 -9.49 -1.21 -0.97
N PRO A 8 -9.76 -2.16 -0.07
CA PRO A 8 -9.65 -1.87 1.36
C PRO A 8 -8.24 -1.41 1.76
N LEU A 9 -7.20 -2.00 1.16
CA LEU A 9 -5.84 -1.59 1.41
C LEU A 9 -5.59 -0.14 0.96
N ILE A 10 -6.04 0.21 -0.24
CA ILE A 10 -5.89 1.57 -0.75
C ILE A 10 -6.56 2.57 0.20
N ARG A 11 -7.76 2.25 0.68
CA ARG A 11 -8.47 3.12 1.61
C ARG A 11 -7.70 3.27 2.92
N PHE A 12 -7.12 2.19 3.41
CA PHE A 12 -6.28 2.24 4.61
C PHE A 12 -5.08 3.17 4.40
N LEU A 13 -4.42 3.04 3.26
CA LEU A 13 -3.25 3.87 2.94
C LEU A 13 -3.63 5.35 2.92
N GLU A 14 -4.73 5.69 2.28
CA GLU A 14 -5.12 7.08 2.11
C GLU A 14 -5.71 7.69 3.38
N ASN A 15 -6.49 6.93 4.13
CA ASN A 15 -7.19 7.45 5.29
C ASN A 15 -6.41 7.32 6.59
N ASP A 16 -5.81 6.15 6.84
CA ASP A 16 -5.15 5.89 8.11
C ASP A 16 -3.68 6.34 8.10
N LEU A 17 -2.99 6.16 6.99
CA LEU A 17 -1.59 6.53 6.87
C LEU A 17 -1.40 7.87 6.17
N SER A 18 -2.46 8.46 5.68
CA SER A 18 -2.41 9.77 4.99
C SER A 18 -1.44 9.76 3.80
N ILE A 19 -1.32 8.64 3.13
CA ILE A 19 -0.49 8.55 1.93
C ILE A 19 -1.19 9.34 0.81
N PRO A 20 -0.48 10.26 0.13
CA PRO A 20 -1.08 11.04 -0.94
C PRO A 20 -1.63 10.14 -2.05
N GLN A 21 -2.75 10.53 -2.62
CA GLN A 21 -3.37 9.78 -3.71
C GLN A 21 -2.42 9.62 -4.89
N GLU A 22 -1.60 10.64 -5.16
CA GLU A 22 -0.61 10.58 -6.23
C GLU A 22 0.39 9.45 -6.02
N SER A 23 0.83 9.25 -4.79
CA SER A 23 1.76 8.18 -4.46
C SER A 23 1.14 6.81 -4.72
N VAL A 24 -0.12 6.63 -4.32
CA VAL A 24 -0.83 5.38 -4.56
C VAL A 24 -0.98 5.14 -6.06
N LYS A 25 -1.34 6.16 -6.82
CA LYS A 25 -1.48 6.04 -8.27
C LYS A 25 -0.17 5.64 -8.94
N THR A 26 0.96 6.22 -8.47
CA THR A 26 2.27 5.86 -9.00
C THR A 26 2.56 4.39 -8.79
N ALA A 27 2.29 3.88 -7.61
CA ALA A 27 2.51 2.47 -7.31
C ALA A 27 1.58 1.56 -8.10
N LEU A 28 0.35 2.00 -8.36
CA LEU A 28 -0.62 1.21 -9.12
C LEU A 28 -0.24 1.04 -10.59
N ARG A 29 0.70 1.83 -11.09
CA ARG A 29 1.20 1.66 -12.45
C ARG A 29 2.16 0.48 -12.58
N HIS A 30 2.66 -0.02 -11.46
CA HIS A 30 3.59 -1.15 -11.48
C HIS A 30 2.84 -2.43 -11.88
N PRO A 31 3.44 -3.29 -12.75
CA PRO A 31 2.75 -4.51 -13.20
C PRO A 31 2.38 -5.45 -12.07
N GLU A 32 3.11 -5.45 -10.98
CA GLU A 32 2.89 -6.35 -9.85
C GLU A 32 2.14 -5.71 -8.69
N HIS A 33 1.45 -4.58 -8.94
CA HIS A 33 0.78 -3.84 -7.87
C HIS A 33 -0.27 -4.66 -7.12
N SER A 34 -0.90 -5.63 -7.78
CA SER A 34 -1.95 -6.42 -7.14
C SER A 34 -1.43 -7.39 -6.09
N THR A 35 -0.14 -7.71 -6.13
CA THR A 35 0.46 -8.68 -5.20
C THR A 35 1.48 -8.05 -4.26
N GLN A 36 2.12 -6.95 -4.66
CA GLN A 36 3.25 -6.40 -3.92
C GLN A 36 3.15 -4.89 -3.70
N LEU A 37 1.94 -4.37 -3.59
CA LEU A 37 1.75 -2.92 -3.46
C LEU A 37 2.54 -2.32 -2.28
N PRO A 38 2.56 -2.91 -1.06
CA PRO A 38 3.33 -2.31 0.03
C PRO A 38 4.82 -2.22 -0.27
N MET A 39 5.39 -3.27 -0.86
CA MET A 39 6.81 -3.27 -1.19
C MET A 39 7.13 -2.27 -2.28
N ILE A 40 6.24 -2.12 -3.26
CA ILE A 40 6.42 -1.15 -4.34
C ILE A 40 6.44 0.27 -3.77
N LEU A 41 5.51 0.58 -2.88
CA LEU A 41 5.47 1.88 -2.23
C LEU A 41 6.76 2.17 -1.48
N TRP A 42 7.28 1.18 -0.78
CA TRP A 42 8.50 1.33 -0.01
C TRP A 42 9.73 1.49 -0.92
N GLN A 43 9.81 0.67 -1.97
CA GLN A 43 10.93 0.73 -2.92
C GLN A 43 11.03 2.07 -3.63
N TYR A 44 9.89 2.70 -3.89
CA TYR A 44 9.87 4.01 -4.54
C TYR A 44 10.06 5.17 -3.56
N GLY A 45 10.22 4.86 -2.27
CA GLY A 45 10.40 5.89 -1.27
C GLY A 45 9.11 6.66 -0.95
N LEU A 46 7.97 6.08 -1.26
CA LEU A 46 6.67 6.74 -1.06
C LEU A 46 6.13 6.55 0.35
N ILE A 47 6.66 5.58 1.08
CA ILE A 47 6.31 5.35 2.48
C ILE A 47 7.57 5.08 3.29
N THR A 48 7.47 5.28 4.59
CA THR A 48 8.57 5.00 5.52
C THR A 48 8.54 3.53 5.93
N LEU A 49 9.64 3.07 6.53
CA LEU A 49 9.69 1.70 7.06
C LEU A 49 8.64 1.49 8.13
N GLU A 50 8.40 2.50 8.96
CA GLU A 50 7.37 2.44 10.00
C GLU A 50 5.98 2.26 9.38
N GLN A 51 5.70 3.00 8.30
CA GLN A 51 4.42 2.87 7.61
C GLN A 51 4.29 1.50 6.96
N LEU A 52 5.38 0.98 6.40
CA LEU A 52 5.37 -0.36 5.81
C LEU A 52 5.02 -1.41 6.86
N ASP A 53 5.59 -1.28 8.06
CA ASP A 53 5.30 -2.19 9.15
C ASP A 53 3.82 -2.15 9.54
N ARG A 54 3.24 -0.96 9.59
CA ARG A 54 1.82 -0.81 9.90
C ARG A 54 0.92 -1.42 8.83
N ILE A 55 1.35 -1.34 7.58
CA ILE A 55 0.60 -1.97 6.48
C ILE A 55 0.58 -3.48 6.67
N PHE A 56 1.73 -4.08 6.97
CA PHE A 56 1.77 -5.53 7.18
C PHE A 56 0.95 -5.95 8.38
N ALA A 57 0.96 -5.17 9.46
CA ALA A 57 0.13 -5.46 10.62
C ALA A 57 -1.36 -5.42 10.25
N TRP A 58 -1.76 -4.41 9.46
CA TRP A 58 -3.14 -4.31 8.99
C TRP A 58 -3.52 -5.52 8.13
N MET A 59 -2.63 -5.95 7.25
CA MET A 59 -2.90 -7.07 6.37
C MET A 59 -3.07 -8.38 7.13
N GLU A 60 -2.37 -8.54 8.26
CA GLU A 60 -2.52 -9.72 9.09
C GLU A 60 -3.89 -9.75 9.77
N MET A 61 -4.45 -8.60 10.05
CA MET A 61 -5.74 -8.49 10.74
C MET A 61 -6.93 -8.52 9.78
N ALA A 62 -6.69 -8.29 8.53
CA ALA A 62 -7.76 -8.15 7.53
C ALA A 62 -8.25 -9.50 6.96
#